data_ac45fd32a99d2b59d798db155a04a094
#
_entry.id   ac45fd32a99d2b59d798db155a04a094
#
_cell.length_a   1.000
_cell.length_b   1.000
_cell.length_c   1.000
_cell.angle_alpha   90.00
_cell.angle_beta   90.00
_cell.angle_gamma   90.00
#
_symmetry.space_group_name_H-M   'P 1'
#
loop_
_entity.id
_entity.type
_entity.pdbx_description
1 polymer ?
#
loop_
_entity_poly.entity_id
_entity_poly.type
_entity_poly.pdbx_seq_one_letter_code
_entity_poly.pdbx_strand_id
1 'polypeptide(L)'
;MNHLDELDADIPRPSYLKDAEAHIKKFGRIVGTIGIRPVPGEILERLISRHISTDWGDLCREDRELNDLAFKNEAGGRLLSSYDDAFDGKTIWIITSGYGYDPDNVDLCHTTIMFPDEY
;
A
#
# COMPACT_ATOMS: atom_id res chain seq x y z
N MET A 1 -20.60 -15.72 -5.43
CA MET A 1 -20.66 -14.64 -6.40
C MET A 1 -20.93 -13.34 -5.71
N ASN A 2 -20.40 -12.35 -6.21
CA ASN A 2 -20.72 -11.05 -5.71
C ASN A 2 -21.78 -10.38 -6.58
N HIS A 3 -22.98 -10.28 -6.03
CA HIS A 3 -24.09 -9.66 -6.72
C HIS A 3 -23.82 -8.19 -7.07
N LEU A 4 -23.04 -7.51 -6.25
CA LEU A 4 -22.68 -6.11 -6.48
C LEU A 4 -21.85 -5.95 -7.75
N ASP A 5 -21.01 -6.94 -8.09
CA ASP A 5 -20.21 -6.88 -9.31
C ASP A 5 -21.09 -6.90 -10.54
N GLU A 6 -22.17 -7.67 -10.51
CA GLU A 6 -23.12 -7.70 -11.61
C GLU A 6 -23.86 -6.38 -11.77
N LEU A 7 -24.23 -5.76 -10.65
CA LEU A 7 -24.86 -4.45 -10.70
C LEU A 7 -23.92 -3.40 -11.24
N ASP A 8 -22.63 -3.47 -10.86
CA ASP A 8 -21.62 -2.54 -11.34
C ASP A 8 -21.40 -2.67 -12.84
N ALA A 9 -21.62 -3.85 -13.41
CA ALA A 9 -21.48 -4.06 -14.85
C ALA A 9 -22.55 -3.30 -15.63
N ASP A 10 -23.73 -3.12 -15.04
CA ASP A 10 -24.86 -2.44 -15.71
C ASP A 10 -24.86 -0.94 -15.45
N ILE A 11 -24.18 -0.49 -14.41
CA ILE A 11 -24.16 0.90 -14.00
C ILE A 11 -22.74 1.45 -14.18
N PRO A 12 -22.56 2.51 -15.00
CA PRO A 12 -21.23 3.08 -15.17
C PRO A 12 -20.68 3.58 -13.83
N ARG A 13 -19.45 3.22 -13.53
CA ARG A 13 -18.79 3.69 -12.31
C ARG A 13 -18.42 5.16 -12.45
N PRO A 14 -18.57 5.93 -11.36
CA PRO A 14 -18.01 7.28 -11.34
C PRO A 14 -16.51 7.27 -11.63
N SER A 15 -16.03 8.28 -12.34
CA SER A 15 -14.63 8.33 -12.75
C SER A 15 -13.66 8.34 -11.56
N TYR A 16 -14.06 8.96 -10.45
CA TYR A 16 -13.17 9.00 -9.29
C TYR A 16 -12.96 7.60 -8.68
N LEU A 17 -13.92 6.69 -8.78
CA LEU A 17 -13.74 5.31 -8.32
C LEU A 17 -12.79 4.54 -9.22
N LYS A 18 -12.85 4.79 -10.52
CA LYS A 18 -11.91 4.17 -11.47
C LYS A 18 -10.48 4.63 -11.22
N ASP A 19 -10.32 5.93 -10.94
CA ASP A 19 -9.00 6.49 -10.64
C ASP A 19 -8.45 5.92 -9.33
N ALA A 20 -9.31 5.75 -8.32
CA ALA A 20 -8.91 5.16 -7.05
C ALA A 20 -8.49 3.70 -7.23
N GLU A 21 -9.24 2.93 -8.01
CA GLU A 21 -8.89 1.53 -8.28
C GLU A 21 -7.58 1.41 -9.04
N ALA A 22 -7.38 2.25 -10.05
CA ALA A 22 -6.13 2.26 -10.81
C ALA A 22 -4.96 2.64 -9.92
N HIS A 23 -5.16 3.60 -9.01
CA HIS A 23 -4.13 4.01 -8.07
C HIS A 23 -3.76 2.88 -7.12
N ILE A 24 -4.75 2.23 -6.52
CA ILE A 24 -4.54 1.13 -5.58
C ILE A 24 -3.84 -0.04 -6.29
N LYS A 25 -4.20 -0.32 -7.53
CA LYS A 25 -3.61 -1.41 -8.29
C LYS A 25 -2.11 -1.27 -8.44
N LYS A 26 -1.58 -0.06 -8.49
CA LYS A 26 -0.15 0.18 -8.61
C LYS A 26 0.66 -0.27 -7.39
N PHE A 27 -0.01 -0.48 -6.25
CA PHE A 27 0.62 -1.01 -5.05
C PHE A 27 0.64 -2.54 -5.03
N GLY A 28 -0.04 -3.18 -5.96
CA GLY A 28 -0.06 -4.62 -6.11
C GLY A 28 -0.81 -5.32 -5.00
N ARG A 29 -0.49 -6.60 -4.80
CA ARG A 29 -1.09 -7.41 -3.74
C ARG A 29 -0.56 -6.97 -2.40
N ILE A 30 -1.45 -6.85 -1.41
CA ILE A 30 -1.10 -6.46 -0.06
C ILE A 30 -1.08 -7.70 0.82
N VAL A 31 0.06 -7.97 1.44
CA VAL A 31 0.25 -9.12 2.32
C VAL A 31 0.89 -8.68 3.63
N GLY A 32 0.71 -9.48 4.67
CA GLY A 32 1.35 -9.25 5.96
C GLY A 32 2.27 -10.42 6.31
N THR A 33 3.32 -10.13 7.07
CA THR A 33 4.16 -11.17 7.62
C THR A 33 3.45 -11.91 8.76
N ILE A 34 3.99 -13.05 9.16
CA ILE A 34 3.41 -13.83 10.26
C ILE A 34 3.35 -13.01 11.55
N GLY A 35 4.39 -12.23 11.83
CA GLY A 35 4.47 -11.41 13.04
C GLY A 35 3.40 -10.33 13.13
N ILE A 36 2.80 -9.94 12.01
CA ILE A 36 1.80 -8.88 11.98
C ILE A 36 0.40 -9.38 12.35
N ARG A 37 0.20 -10.69 12.41
CA ARG A 37 -1.13 -11.29 12.68
C ARG A 37 -1.84 -10.77 13.94
N PRO A 38 -1.15 -10.51 15.05
CA PRO A 38 -1.82 -10.02 16.26
C PRO A 38 -2.35 -8.59 16.12
N VAL A 39 -1.92 -7.84 15.11
CA VAL A 39 -2.33 -6.45 14.97
C VAL A 39 -3.77 -6.41 14.47
N PRO A 40 -4.65 -5.65 15.15
CA PRO A 40 -6.04 -5.54 14.71
C PRO A 40 -6.17 -5.04 13.28
N GLY A 41 -7.13 -5.60 12.53
CA GLY A 41 -7.35 -5.24 11.14
C GLY A 41 -7.62 -3.76 10.92
N GLU A 42 -8.33 -3.11 11.84
CA GLU A 42 -8.61 -1.68 11.72
C GLU A 42 -7.36 -0.82 11.80
N ILE A 43 -6.35 -1.25 12.56
CA ILE A 43 -5.06 -0.56 12.59
C ILE A 43 -4.34 -0.76 11.26
N LEU A 44 -4.31 -1.98 10.75
CA LEU A 44 -3.68 -2.28 9.47
C LEU A 44 -4.33 -1.52 8.33
N GLU A 45 -5.65 -1.46 8.29
CA GLU A 45 -6.38 -0.71 7.27
C GLU A 45 -6.04 0.78 7.30
N ARG A 46 -5.94 1.34 8.50
CA ARG A 46 -5.58 2.75 8.65
C ARG A 46 -4.17 3.02 8.12
N LEU A 47 -3.23 2.15 8.45
CA LEU A 47 -1.84 2.32 7.99
C LEU A 47 -1.72 2.12 6.48
N ILE A 48 -2.45 1.15 5.93
CA ILE A 48 -2.49 0.93 4.48
C ILE A 48 -3.04 2.17 3.79
N SER A 49 -4.12 2.75 4.30
CA SER A 49 -4.69 3.97 3.74
C SER A 49 -3.70 5.13 3.74
N ARG A 50 -2.93 5.26 4.82
CA ARG A 50 -1.88 6.28 4.90
C ARG A 50 -0.81 6.06 3.83
N HIS A 51 -0.32 4.83 3.72
CA HIS A 51 0.72 4.47 2.75
C HIS A 51 0.26 4.74 1.31
N ILE A 52 -0.94 4.30 0.97
CA ILE A 52 -1.51 4.51 -0.38
C ILE A 52 -1.70 5.99 -0.68
N SER A 53 -1.97 6.79 0.34
CA SER A 53 -2.15 8.24 0.21
C SER A 53 -0.84 9.02 0.28
N THR A 54 0.31 8.32 0.22
CA THR A 54 1.64 8.91 0.28
C THR A 54 2.00 9.57 1.61
N ASP A 55 1.35 9.14 2.68
CA ASP A 55 1.74 9.50 4.04
C ASP A 55 2.77 8.47 4.53
N TRP A 56 4.03 8.78 4.35
CA TRP A 56 5.12 7.86 4.62
C TRP A 56 5.44 7.70 6.11
N GLY A 57 4.71 8.41 6.97
CA GLY A 57 4.88 8.30 8.41
C GLY A 57 6.10 9.03 8.95
N ASP A 58 6.88 8.32 9.76
CA ASP A 58 7.94 8.91 10.56
C ASP A 58 9.34 8.76 9.96
N LEU A 59 9.42 8.63 8.66
CA LEU A 59 10.71 8.58 7.96
C LEU A 59 11.44 9.90 8.03
N CYS A 60 12.78 9.85 7.92
CA CYS A 60 13.57 11.05 7.76
C CYS A 60 13.28 11.72 6.42
N ARG A 61 13.69 12.97 6.29
CA ARG A 61 13.38 13.76 5.11
C ARG A 61 13.92 13.14 3.83
N GLU A 62 15.16 12.65 3.88
CA GLU A 62 15.83 12.06 2.71
C GLU A 62 15.05 10.86 2.20
N ASP A 63 14.60 10.00 3.10
CA ASP A 63 13.84 8.80 2.72
C ASP A 63 12.47 9.16 2.16
N ARG A 64 11.82 10.19 2.72
CA ARG A 64 10.55 10.66 2.19
C ARG A 64 10.70 11.22 0.78
N GLU A 65 11.78 11.95 0.53
CA GLU A 65 12.06 12.49 -0.80
C GLU A 65 12.30 11.38 -1.83
N LEU A 66 13.01 10.32 -1.42
CA LEU A 66 13.21 9.16 -2.30
C LEU A 66 11.90 8.46 -2.63
N ASN A 67 11.01 8.32 -1.64
CA ASN A 67 9.68 7.78 -1.87
C ASN A 67 8.88 8.64 -2.86
N ASP A 68 8.89 9.95 -2.66
CA ASP A 68 8.16 10.87 -3.53
C ASP A 68 8.64 10.77 -4.97
N LEU A 69 9.93 10.63 -5.15
CA LEU A 69 10.53 10.47 -6.48
C LEU A 69 10.10 9.14 -7.12
N ALA A 70 10.17 8.05 -6.36
CA ALA A 70 9.75 6.74 -6.85
C ALA A 70 8.25 6.71 -7.17
N PHE A 71 7.45 7.34 -6.35
CA PHE A 71 6.01 7.44 -6.57
C PHE A 71 5.70 8.23 -7.85
N LYS A 72 6.39 9.33 -8.05
CA LYS A 72 6.20 10.17 -9.24
C LYS A 72 6.61 9.46 -10.53
N ASN A 73 7.73 8.74 -10.50
CA ASN A 73 8.29 8.13 -11.70
C ASN A 73 7.60 6.83 -12.12
N GLU A 74 6.95 6.12 -11.19
CA GLU A 74 6.24 4.87 -11.48
C GLU A 74 7.10 3.86 -12.26
N ALA A 75 8.37 3.76 -11.91
CA ALA A 75 9.34 2.97 -12.66
C ALA A 75 9.79 1.69 -11.93
N GLY A 76 8.94 1.16 -11.07
CA GLY A 76 9.23 -0.07 -10.33
C GLY A 76 10.06 0.15 -9.08
N GLY A 77 10.12 1.38 -8.59
CA GLY A 77 10.85 1.72 -7.38
C GLY A 77 10.19 1.19 -6.12
N ARG A 78 10.94 1.26 -5.01
CA ARG A 78 10.46 0.85 -3.70
C ARG A 78 9.88 2.05 -2.95
N LEU A 79 8.74 1.83 -2.29
CA LEU A 79 8.14 2.80 -1.38
C LEU A 79 8.14 2.20 0.01
N LEU A 80 8.63 2.94 0.99
CA LEU A 80 8.68 2.50 2.39
C LEU A 80 7.96 3.50 3.26
N SER A 81 7.00 3.03 4.05
CA SER A 81 6.43 3.82 5.14
C SER A 81 6.86 3.24 6.48
N SER A 82 7.09 4.12 7.46
CA SER A 82 7.42 3.72 8.83
C SER A 82 6.50 4.46 9.78
N TYR A 83 5.72 3.72 10.55
CA TYR A 83 4.76 4.30 11.49
C TYR A 83 5.17 3.92 12.91
N ASP A 84 5.74 4.89 13.62
CA ASP A 84 6.19 4.67 14.99
C ASP A 84 5.00 4.54 15.92
N ASP A 85 5.17 3.75 16.97
CA ASP A 85 4.13 3.54 17.99
C ASP A 85 2.78 3.14 17.38
N ALA A 86 2.85 2.33 16.34
CA ALA A 86 1.64 1.94 15.60
C ALA A 86 0.83 0.87 16.31
N PHE A 87 1.50 -0.04 17.03
CA PHE A 87 0.85 -1.10 17.78
C PHE A 87 1.75 -1.55 18.94
N ASP A 88 1.23 -1.48 20.15
CA ASP A 88 1.94 -1.96 21.35
C ASP A 88 3.34 -1.32 21.49
N GLY A 89 3.43 -0.04 21.17
CA GLY A 89 4.69 0.71 21.23
C GLY A 89 5.67 0.34 20.12
N LYS A 90 5.26 -0.47 19.15
CA LYS A 90 6.14 -0.96 18.09
C LYS A 90 5.93 -0.20 16.79
N THR A 91 7.00 -0.09 16.02
CA THR A 91 6.96 0.48 14.67
C THR A 91 6.44 -0.58 13.70
N ILE A 92 5.61 -0.15 12.75
CA ILE A 92 5.18 -1.00 11.63
C ILE A 92 5.68 -0.37 10.34
N TRP A 93 6.25 -1.21 9.48
CA TRP A 93 6.67 -0.82 8.13
C TRP A 93 5.68 -1.33 7.11
N ILE A 94 5.47 -0.53 6.06
CA ILE A 94 4.78 -0.96 4.86
C ILE A 94 5.72 -0.70 3.69
N ILE A 95 6.02 -1.75 2.94
CA ILE A 95 6.98 -1.68 1.83
C ILE A 95 6.27 -2.11 0.56
N THR A 96 6.28 -1.25 -0.45
CA THR A 96 5.84 -1.59 -1.80
C THR A 96 7.07 -1.79 -2.66
N SER A 97 7.16 -2.94 -3.32
CA SER A 97 8.20 -3.24 -4.28
C SER A 97 7.61 -3.22 -5.68
N GLY A 98 8.30 -2.59 -6.63
CA GLY A 98 7.85 -2.56 -8.02
C GLY A 98 6.70 -1.61 -8.29
N TYR A 99 6.59 -0.53 -7.55
CA TYR A 99 5.48 0.40 -7.68
C TYR A 99 5.35 0.91 -9.12
N GLY A 100 4.16 0.72 -9.70
CA GLY A 100 3.84 1.24 -11.03
C GLY A 100 4.61 0.61 -12.18
N TYR A 101 5.46 -0.41 -11.93
CA TYR A 101 6.30 -1.00 -12.96
C TYR A 101 5.49 -1.69 -14.06
N ASP A 102 4.59 -2.57 -13.67
CA ASP A 102 3.70 -3.28 -14.60
C ASP A 102 2.39 -3.58 -13.88
N PRO A 103 1.38 -2.69 -14.02
CA PRO A 103 0.11 -2.86 -13.30
C PRO A 103 -0.64 -4.14 -13.64
N ASP A 104 -0.32 -4.74 -14.79
CA ASP A 104 -1.00 -5.96 -15.23
C ASP A 104 -0.27 -7.23 -14.78
N ASN A 105 0.92 -7.09 -14.22
CA ASN A 105 1.71 -8.21 -13.73
C ASN A 105 1.87 -8.12 -12.21
N VAL A 106 0.96 -8.77 -11.49
CA VAL A 106 0.91 -8.75 -10.02
C VAL A 106 2.16 -9.34 -9.37
N ASP A 107 2.93 -10.14 -10.08
CA ASP A 107 4.15 -10.73 -9.54
C ASP A 107 5.29 -9.73 -9.45
N LEU A 108 5.22 -8.63 -10.19
CA LEU A 108 6.24 -7.58 -10.20
C LEU A 108 5.99 -6.47 -9.19
N CYS A 109 4.80 -6.42 -8.63
CA CYS A 109 4.44 -5.38 -7.67
C CYS A 109 3.70 -6.00 -6.49
N HIS A 110 4.17 -5.73 -5.29
CA HIS A 110 3.47 -6.17 -4.08
C HIS A 110 3.79 -5.24 -2.92
N THR A 111 2.91 -5.23 -1.94
CA THR A 111 3.04 -4.43 -0.73
C THR A 111 3.02 -5.36 0.47
N THR A 112 4.01 -5.23 1.34
CA THR A 112 4.15 -6.06 2.54
C THR A 112 4.08 -5.21 3.80
N ILE A 113 3.26 -5.65 4.76
CA ILE A 113 3.17 -5.02 6.08
C ILE A 113 3.95 -5.90 7.05
N MET A 114 4.86 -5.29 7.82
CA MET A 114 5.73 -6.06 8.70
C MET A 114 6.22 -5.23 9.88
N PHE A 115 6.73 -5.92 10.90
CA PHE A 115 7.58 -5.27 11.88
C PHE A 115 8.99 -5.16 11.30
N PRO A 116 9.77 -4.10 11.65
CA PRO A 116 11.11 -3.93 11.09
C PRO A 116 12.06 -5.11 11.29
N ASP A 117 11.92 -5.84 12.37
CA ASP A 117 12.78 -7.00 12.66
C ASP A 117 12.43 -8.22 11.79
N GLU A 118 11.37 -8.16 11.04
CA GLU A 118 11.00 -9.21 10.09
C GLU A 118 11.53 -8.97 8.68
N TYR A 119 12.21 -7.85 8.49
CA TYR A 119 12.71 -7.46 7.17
C TYR A 119 13.86 -8.35 6.69
#